data_46b682d9b5cc01fda33acc7b6ebb9237
#
_entry.id   46b682d9b5cc01fda33acc7b6ebb9237
#
_cell.length_a   1.000
_cell.length_b   1.000
_cell.length_c   1.000
_cell.angle_alpha   90.00
_cell.angle_beta   90.00
_cell.angle_gamma   90.00
#
_symmetry.space_group_name_H-M   'P 1'
#
loop_
_entity.id
_entity.type
_entity.pdbx_description
1 polymer ?
#
loop_
_entity_poly.entity_id
_entity_poly.type
_entity_poly.pdbx_seq_one_letter_code
_entity_poly.pdbx_strand_id
1 'polypeptide(L)'
;MQCAAVQKPLTNQWQTLIDTIYRQYQIYHQSGGKEQVVFNTQTGQAAGRSLTLLRKLTEPLALSASGRMLDVGCGNGALLAAMGNLYPQWRLTGTEPNDQHRQAIESLPGVEAFHTGEAHQTPGQFDLVTLIHVLEHIPHPAVFLRSLSAKLQPAGQLLIEVPDHQRNPFDLLIADHSTHFSPAVLRRVIRQAGLQVKLLERTLIPKELTAAAVLPVQSLPHHDDLTSLSPADALQDVTRHINWLRRFADEARAHARHDPVGVFGTSIAGTWLGATLGDGVAYFVDEDTSRHERPFMGKPVLAPTDRAARQAKVILALPHWLATQVATRLQDTGIEWILPPAPESV
;
A
#
# COMPACT_ATOMS: atom_id res chain seq x y z
N MET A 1 12.72 23.09 -11.79
CA MET A 1 11.71 23.24 -10.71
C MET A 1 11.95 22.12 -9.68
N GLN A 2 12.24 22.49 -8.44
CA GLN A 2 12.41 21.49 -7.38
C GLN A 2 11.02 21.02 -6.94
N CYS A 3 10.73 19.71 -7.10
CA CYS A 3 9.37 19.19 -6.90
C CYS A 3 9.09 18.69 -5.48
N ALA A 4 10.08 18.69 -4.58
CA ALA A 4 9.99 18.13 -3.22
C ALA A 4 9.48 16.67 -3.15
N ALA A 5 9.46 15.93 -4.26
CA ALA A 5 9.15 14.52 -4.27
C ALA A 5 10.36 13.71 -3.81
N VAL A 6 10.12 12.73 -2.97
CA VAL A 6 11.11 11.74 -2.56
C VAL A 6 11.10 10.62 -3.59
N GLN A 7 12.22 10.44 -4.30
CA GLN A 7 12.31 9.48 -5.40
C GLN A 7 13.62 8.67 -5.32
N LYS A 8 13.57 7.45 -5.80
CA LYS A 8 14.77 6.65 -6.04
C LYS A 8 15.52 7.21 -7.25
N PRO A 9 16.85 7.19 -7.27
CA PRO A 9 17.60 7.53 -8.48
C PRO A 9 17.38 6.44 -9.53
N LEU A 10 16.81 6.82 -10.68
CA LEU A 10 16.50 5.90 -11.79
C LEU A 10 17.79 5.57 -12.58
N THR A 11 18.72 4.86 -11.95
CA THR A 11 19.98 4.43 -12.57
C THR A 11 19.81 3.07 -13.26
N ASN A 12 20.74 2.74 -14.19
CA ASN A 12 20.76 1.41 -14.80
C ASN A 12 20.91 0.29 -13.75
N GLN A 13 21.65 0.55 -12.67
CA GLN A 13 21.79 -0.40 -11.56
C GLN A 13 20.45 -0.64 -10.85
N TRP A 14 19.70 0.43 -10.58
CA TRP A 14 18.36 0.34 -10.00
C TRP A 14 17.42 -0.44 -10.93
N GLN A 15 17.42 -0.11 -12.24
CA GLN A 15 16.58 -0.82 -13.22
C GLN A 15 16.89 -2.33 -13.27
N THR A 16 18.17 -2.72 -13.28
CA THR A 16 18.57 -4.14 -13.25
C THR A 16 18.07 -4.85 -11.99
N LEU A 17 18.12 -4.17 -10.84
CA LEU A 17 17.57 -4.70 -9.59
C LEU A 17 16.08 -4.92 -9.69
N ILE A 18 15.33 -3.92 -10.19
CA ILE A 18 13.87 -4.00 -10.35
C ILE A 18 13.47 -5.11 -11.32
N ASP A 19 14.14 -5.22 -12.46
CA ASP A 19 13.91 -6.31 -13.42
C ASP A 19 14.13 -7.70 -12.79
N THR A 20 15.08 -7.79 -11.86
CA THR A 20 15.34 -9.04 -11.12
C THR A 20 14.22 -9.33 -10.13
N ILE A 21 13.76 -8.32 -9.40
CA ILE A 21 12.63 -8.43 -8.46
C ILE A 21 11.38 -8.90 -9.23
N TYR A 22 11.01 -8.23 -10.33
CA TYR A 22 9.78 -8.57 -11.06
C TYR A 22 9.79 -9.94 -11.72
N ARG A 23 10.95 -10.45 -12.12
CA ARG A 23 11.05 -11.82 -12.63
C ARG A 23 10.72 -12.89 -11.59
N GLN A 24 10.90 -12.59 -10.30
CA GLN A 24 10.68 -13.52 -9.18
C GLN A 24 9.46 -13.13 -8.34
N TYR A 25 8.80 -12.03 -8.67
CA TYR A 25 7.72 -11.47 -7.88
C TYR A 25 6.49 -12.38 -7.88
N GLN A 26 6.00 -12.69 -6.69
CA GLN A 26 4.75 -13.39 -6.46
C GLN A 26 3.88 -12.54 -5.53
N ILE A 27 2.79 -12.01 -6.07
CA ILE A 27 1.85 -11.23 -5.27
C ILE A 27 1.28 -12.06 -4.11
N TYR A 28 1.27 -11.48 -2.93
CA TYR A 28 0.74 -12.12 -1.72
C TYR A 28 1.34 -13.50 -1.39
N HIS A 29 2.61 -13.74 -1.71
CA HIS A 29 3.27 -15.03 -1.49
C HIS A 29 3.07 -15.58 -0.08
N GLN A 30 3.24 -14.73 0.97
CA GLN A 30 3.11 -15.13 2.37
C GLN A 30 1.70 -15.58 2.77
N SER A 31 0.67 -15.02 2.16
CA SER A 31 -0.73 -15.40 2.39
C SER A 31 -1.26 -16.42 1.37
N GLY A 32 -0.37 -17.09 0.62
CA GLY A 32 -0.78 -18.09 -0.38
C GLY A 32 -1.58 -17.52 -1.54
N GLY A 33 -1.35 -16.25 -1.91
CA GLY A 33 -2.07 -15.55 -2.97
C GLY A 33 -3.36 -14.89 -2.50
N LYS A 34 -3.73 -14.95 -1.21
CA LYS A 34 -4.88 -14.23 -0.67
C LYS A 34 -4.54 -12.77 -0.46
N GLU A 35 -5.50 -11.89 -0.73
CA GLU A 35 -5.36 -10.45 -0.49
C GLU A 35 -5.06 -10.16 0.98
N GLN A 36 -4.31 -9.10 1.23
CA GLN A 36 -4.01 -8.62 2.58
C GLN A 36 -5.30 -8.27 3.33
N VAL A 37 -5.40 -8.76 4.56
CA VAL A 37 -6.48 -8.42 5.48
C VAL A 37 -6.17 -7.12 6.21
N VAL A 38 -7.19 -6.27 6.33
CA VAL A 38 -7.15 -5.05 7.13
C VAL A 38 -7.95 -5.29 8.41
N PHE A 39 -7.32 -5.03 9.54
CA PHE A 39 -7.96 -5.12 10.84
C PHE A 39 -8.47 -3.74 11.27
N ASN A 40 -9.72 -3.70 11.71
CA ASN A 40 -10.22 -2.52 12.40
C ASN A 40 -9.41 -2.33 13.69
N THR A 41 -8.77 -1.17 13.82
CA THR A 41 -7.83 -0.91 14.94
C THR A 41 -8.51 -0.88 16.31
N GLN A 42 -9.82 -0.67 16.38
CA GLN A 42 -10.59 -0.66 17.63
C GLN A 42 -11.20 -2.02 17.94
N THR A 43 -11.82 -2.68 16.96
CA THR A 43 -12.60 -3.90 17.18
C THR A 43 -11.84 -5.19 16.85
N GLY A 44 -10.72 -5.11 16.12
CA GLY A 44 -10.00 -6.27 15.60
C GLY A 44 -10.73 -7.01 14.47
N GLN A 45 -11.89 -6.52 14.02
CA GLN A 45 -12.61 -7.15 12.92
C GLN A 45 -11.79 -7.11 11.64
N ALA A 46 -11.61 -8.29 11.05
CA ALA A 46 -10.83 -8.49 9.84
C ALA A 46 -11.71 -8.41 8.58
N ALA A 47 -11.24 -7.76 7.55
CA ALA A 47 -11.86 -7.77 6.22
C ALA A 47 -10.80 -7.63 5.13
N GLY A 48 -11.08 -8.15 3.93
CA GLY A 48 -10.21 -7.91 2.77
C GLY A 48 -10.04 -6.42 2.51
N ARG A 49 -8.83 -6.03 2.13
CA ARG A 49 -8.45 -4.63 1.93
C ARG A 49 -9.33 -3.95 0.87
N SER A 50 -9.48 -4.58 -0.30
CA SER A 50 -10.27 -4.06 -1.42
C SER A 50 -11.73 -3.84 -1.02
N LEU A 51 -12.32 -4.80 -0.31
CA LEU A 51 -13.69 -4.68 0.18
C LEU A 51 -13.84 -3.54 1.20
N THR A 52 -12.86 -3.39 2.10
CA THR A 52 -12.83 -2.32 3.10
C THR A 52 -12.71 -0.95 2.43
N LEU A 53 -11.83 -0.82 1.45
CA LEU A 53 -11.63 0.40 0.68
C LEU A 53 -12.91 0.80 -0.07
N LEU A 54 -13.49 -0.11 -0.86
CA LEU A 54 -14.69 0.16 -1.65
C LEU A 54 -15.88 0.55 -0.77
N ARG A 55 -16.09 -0.12 0.35
CA ARG A 55 -17.19 0.23 1.29
C ARG A 55 -17.04 1.64 1.85
N LYS A 56 -15.81 2.05 2.20
CA LYS A 56 -15.55 3.41 2.70
C LYS A 56 -15.66 4.48 1.61
N LEU A 57 -15.53 4.09 0.34
CA LEU A 57 -15.60 4.99 -0.80
C LEU A 57 -17.00 5.06 -1.45
N THR A 58 -17.95 4.24 -1.02
CA THR A 58 -19.32 4.19 -1.60
C THR A 58 -19.96 5.60 -1.64
N GLU A 59 -19.97 6.30 -0.51
CA GLU A 59 -20.53 7.67 -0.44
C GLU A 59 -19.62 8.71 -1.11
N PRO A 60 -18.31 8.78 -0.82
CA PRO A 60 -17.43 9.78 -1.42
C PRO A 60 -17.34 9.74 -2.95
N LEU A 61 -17.38 8.55 -3.55
CA LEU A 61 -17.35 8.40 -5.01
C LEU A 61 -18.74 8.57 -5.63
N ALA A 62 -19.82 8.29 -4.90
CA ALA A 62 -21.20 8.32 -5.39
C ALA A 62 -21.36 7.53 -6.70
N LEU A 63 -20.84 6.30 -6.74
CA LEU A 63 -20.88 5.45 -7.92
C LEU A 63 -22.31 5.14 -8.33
N SER A 64 -22.58 5.13 -9.63
CA SER A 64 -23.86 4.71 -10.20
C SER A 64 -24.11 3.22 -9.94
N ALA A 65 -25.35 2.76 -10.03
CA ALA A 65 -25.73 1.36 -9.88
C ALA A 65 -25.05 0.46 -10.94
N SER A 66 -24.73 1.00 -12.11
CA SER A 66 -24.03 0.32 -13.20
C SER A 66 -22.97 1.23 -13.80
N GLY A 67 -21.96 0.66 -14.40
CA GLY A 67 -20.86 1.39 -15.03
C GLY A 67 -19.80 0.46 -15.58
N ARG A 68 -18.69 1.03 -16.04
CA ARG A 68 -17.51 0.31 -16.53
C ARG A 68 -16.29 0.70 -15.70
N MET A 69 -15.55 -0.31 -15.25
CA MET A 69 -14.33 -0.12 -14.45
C MET A 69 -13.12 -0.70 -15.18
N LEU A 70 -12.01 0.02 -15.12
CA LEU A 70 -10.69 -0.46 -15.47
C LEU A 70 -9.81 -0.50 -14.22
N ASP A 71 -9.35 -1.69 -13.82
CA ASP A 71 -8.39 -1.87 -12.75
C ASP A 71 -7.00 -2.05 -13.35
N VAL A 72 -6.14 -1.06 -13.16
CA VAL A 72 -4.79 -1.02 -13.72
C VAL A 72 -3.82 -1.60 -12.68
N GLY A 73 -3.07 -2.62 -13.07
CA GLY A 73 -2.26 -3.40 -12.13
C GLY A 73 -3.15 -4.20 -11.19
N CYS A 74 -4.13 -4.92 -11.74
CA CYS A 74 -5.17 -5.60 -10.96
C CYS A 74 -4.67 -6.80 -10.14
N GLY A 75 -3.40 -7.17 -10.28
CA GLY A 75 -2.76 -8.26 -9.54
C GLY A 75 -3.48 -9.60 -9.74
N ASN A 76 -3.96 -10.16 -8.63
CA ASN A 76 -4.76 -11.39 -8.65
C ASN A 76 -6.27 -11.16 -8.76
N GLY A 77 -6.72 -9.92 -9.01
CA GLY A 77 -8.12 -9.56 -9.20
C GLY A 77 -8.90 -9.29 -7.91
N ALA A 78 -8.25 -9.08 -6.77
CA ALA A 78 -8.95 -8.87 -5.49
C ALA A 78 -9.92 -7.69 -5.50
N LEU A 79 -9.53 -6.54 -6.09
CA LEU A 79 -10.40 -5.38 -6.22
C LEU A 79 -11.54 -5.64 -7.21
N LEU A 80 -11.28 -6.34 -8.32
CA LEU A 80 -12.31 -6.74 -9.28
C LEU A 80 -13.34 -7.65 -8.63
N ALA A 81 -12.91 -8.65 -7.84
CA ALA A 81 -13.79 -9.53 -7.09
C ALA A 81 -14.67 -8.76 -6.08
N ALA A 82 -14.06 -7.84 -5.33
CA ALA A 82 -14.79 -7.00 -4.37
C ALA A 82 -15.80 -6.10 -5.08
N MET A 83 -15.43 -5.52 -6.23
CA MET A 83 -16.30 -4.67 -7.03
C MET A 83 -17.47 -5.45 -7.62
N GLY A 84 -17.24 -6.63 -8.22
CA GLY A 84 -18.29 -7.48 -8.77
C GLY A 84 -19.31 -7.93 -7.73
N ASN A 85 -18.85 -8.16 -6.48
CA ASN A 85 -19.75 -8.49 -5.37
C ASN A 85 -20.59 -7.31 -4.86
N LEU A 86 -20.01 -6.11 -4.79
CA LEU A 86 -20.72 -4.92 -4.30
C LEU A 86 -21.59 -4.27 -5.37
N TYR A 87 -21.18 -4.34 -6.63
CA TYR A 87 -21.81 -3.67 -7.77
C TYR A 87 -21.99 -4.66 -8.93
N PRO A 88 -22.92 -5.64 -8.83
CA PRO A 88 -23.04 -6.74 -9.79
C PRO A 88 -23.48 -6.31 -11.20
N GLN A 89 -23.90 -5.05 -11.39
CA GLN A 89 -24.25 -4.50 -12.71
C GLN A 89 -23.09 -3.75 -13.37
N TRP A 90 -21.91 -3.72 -12.72
CA TRP A 90 -20.71 -3.13 -13.30
C TRP A 90 -19.97 -4.13 -14.20
N ARG A 91 -19.41 -3.60 -15.29
CA ARG A 91 -18.57 -4.34 -16.23
C ARG A 91 -17.12 -4.05 -15.92
N LEU A 92 -16.36 -5.09 -15.64
CA LEU A 92 -15.03 -4.97 -15.09
C LEU A 92 -13.98 -5.39 -16.12
N THR A 93 -12.91 -4.61 -16.22
CA THR A 93 -11.74 -4.90 -17.04
C THR A 93 -10.51 -4.83 -16.16
N GLY A 94 -9.63 -5.84 -16.22
CA GLY A 94 -8.35 -5.83 -15.54
C GLY A 94 -7.18 -5.65 -16.52
N THR A 95 -6.10 -4.99 -16.08
CA THR A 95 -4.82 -5.01 -16.80
C THR A 95 -3.66 -5.36 -15.88
N GLU A 96 -2.69 -6.12 -16.43
CA GLU A 96 -1.43 -6.48 -15.77
C GLU A 96 -0.29 -6.54 -16.80
N PRO A 97 0.98 -6.37 -16.37
CA PRO A 97 2.13 -6.56 -17.25
C PRO A 97 2.26 -7.99 -17.79
N ASN A 98 1.75 -9.01 -17.09
CA ASN A 98 1.82 -10.42 -17.44
C ASN A 98 0.45 -11.09 -17.34
N ASP A 99 0.33 -12.35 -17.82
CA ASP A 99 -0.92 -13.08 -17.87
C ASP A 99 -1.03 -14.22 -16.82
N GLN A 100 -0.16 -14.21 -15.82
CA GLN A 100 -0.08 -15.28 -14.79
C GLN A 100 -1.42 -15.56 -14.11
N HIS A 101 -2.24 -14.55 -13.87
CA HIS A 101 -3.53 -14.67 -13.20
C HIS A 101 -4.75 -14.57 -14.14
N ARG A 102 -4.53 -14.54 -15.47
CA ARG A 102 -5.59 -14.34 -16.49
C ARG A 102 -6.82 -15.21 -16.24
N GLN A 103 -6.64 -16.53 -16.18
CA GLN A 103 -7.75 -17.46 -16.05
C GLN A 103 -8.57 -17.22 -14.76
N ALA A 104 -7.88 -16.95 -13.66
CA ALA A 104 -8.53 -16.65 -12.39
C ALA A 104 -9.32 -15.34 -12.46
N ILE A 105 -8.73 -14.28 -13.05
CA ILE A 105 -9.36 -12.96 -13.19
C ILE A 105 -10.57 -13.03 -14.13
N GLU A 106 -10.44 -13.66 -15.30
CA GLU A 106 -11.52 -13.79 -16.27
C GLU A 106 -12.70 -14.64 -15.76
N SER A 107 -12.49 -15.45 -14.71
CA SER A 107 -13.56 -16.21 -14.04
C SER A 107 -14.33 -15.41 -12.98
N LEU A 108 -13.88 -14.20 -12.62
CA LEU A 108 -14.53 -13.38 -11.60
C LEU A 108 -15.85 -12.79 -12.09
N PRO A 109 -16.86 -12.65 -11.21
CA PRO A 109 -18.14 -12.05 -11.55
C PRO A 109 -17.98 -10.63 -12.10
N GLY A 110 -18.62 -10.33 -13.23
CA GLY A 110 -18.62 -9.01 -13.86
C GLY A 110 -17.37 -8.67 -14.66
N VAL A 111 -16.34 -9.52 -14.68
CA VAL A 111 -15.15 -9.31 -15.52
C VAL A 111 -15.48 -9.69 -16.96
N GLU A 112 -15.34 -8.71 -17.87
CA GLU A 112 -15.59 -8.88 -19.31
C GLU A 112 -14.28 -9.07 -20.10
N ALA A 113 -13.16 -8.51 -19.59
CA ALA A 113 -11.89 -8.57 -20.27
C ALA A 113 -10.70 -8.48 -19.33
N PHE A 114 -9.59 -9.10 -19.73
CA PHE A 114 -8.28 -8.96 -19.14
C PHE A 114 -7.24 -8.68 -20.24
N HIS A 115 -6.46 -7.64 -20.08
CA HIS A 115 -5.43 -7.24 -21.05
C HIS A 115 -4.04 -7.30 -20.42
N THR A 116 -3.05 -7.65 -21.22
CA THR A 116 -1.63 -7.49 -20.87
C THR A 116 -1.03 -6.32 -21.62
N GLY A 117 -0.04 -5.66 -21.00
CA GLY A 117 0.66 -4.53 -21.62
C GLY A 117 0.24 -3.18 -21.05
N GLU A 118 0.39 -2.13 -21.87
CA GLU A 118 0.20 -0.75 -21.44
C GLU A 118 -1.28 -0.41 -21.20
N ALA A 119 -1.63 0.02 -20.00
CA ALA A 119 -3.02 0.30 -19.61
C ALA A 119 -3.71 1.36 -20.49
N HIS A 120 -2.96 2.33 -21.03
CA HIS A 120 -3.51 3.36 -21.91
C HIS A 120 -3.96 2.80 -23.28
N GLN A 121 -3.53 1.59 -23.66
CA GLN A 121 -3.92 0.90 -24.90
C GLN A 121 -5.20 0.07 -24.73
N THR A 122 -5.67 -0.14 -23.49
CA THR A 122 -6.93 -0.87 -23.23
C THR A 122 -8.09 -0.25 -23.99
N PRO A 123 -8.92 -1.02 -24.72
CA PRO A 123 -10.04 -0.48 -25.48
C PRO A 123 -11.12 0.15 -24.59
N GLY A 124 -11.70 1.25 -25.06
CA GLY A 124 -12.85 1.90 -24.44
C GLY A 124 -12.52 3.00 -23.42
N GLN A 125 -13.59 3.51 -22.82
CA GLN A 125 -13.59 4.49 -21.73
C GLN A 125 -14.40 3.95 -20.54
N PHE A 126 -14.07 4.43 -19.34
CA PHE A 126 -14.53 3.87 -18.08
C PHE A 126 -15.09 4.95 -17.16
N ASP A 127 -16.08 4.57 -16.39
CA ASP A 127 -16.67 5.41 -15.34
C ASP A 127 -15.78 5.45 -14.09
N LEU A 128 -14.98 4.39 -13.89
CA LEU A 128 -13.98 4.29 -12.83
C LEU A 128 -12.69 3.66 -13.38
N VAL A 129 -11.56 4.33 -13.18
CA VAL A 129 -10.23 3.76 -13.38
C VAL A 129 -9.56 3.67 -12.04
N THR A 130 -8.94 2.54 -11.70
CA THR A 130 -8.31 2.33 -10.38
C THR A 130 -6.82 2.02 -10.52
N LEU A 131 -6.05 2.52 -9.57
CA LEU A 131 -4.61 2.33 -9.39
C LEU A 131 -4.37 2.03 -7.91
N ILE A 132 -4.38 0.77 -7.52
CA ILE A 132 -4.17 0.37 -6.12
C ILE A 132 -2.78 -0.24 -5.98
N HIS A 133 -1.86 0.49 -5.32
CA HIS A 133 -0.44 0.12 -5.23
C HIS A 133 0.22 -0.10 -6.61
N VAL A 134 0.07 0.89 -7.48
CA VAL A 134 0.66 0.89 -8.83
C VAL A 134 1.50 2.15 -9.05
N LEU A 135 0.98 3.31 -8.66
CA LEU A 135 1.57 4.60 -9.05
C LEU A 135 2.96 4.83 -8.43
N GLU A 136 3.22 4.27 -7.26
CA GLU A 136 4.53 4.30 -6.59
C GLU A 136 5.64 3.60 -7.37
N HIS A 137 5.28 2.62 -8.20
CA HIS A 137 6.22 1.89 -9.06
C HIS A 137 6.51 2.60 -10.38
N ILE A 138 5.72 3.62 -10.73
CA ILE A 138 5.80 4.31 -12.02
C ILE A 138 6.87 5.42 -11.98
N PRO A 139 7.94 5.35 -12.78
CA PRO A 139 9.03 6.33 -12.78
C PRO A 139 8.56 7.77 -13.10
N HIS A 140 7.56 7.91 -13.98
CA HIS A 140 7.02 9.19 -14.42
C HIS A 140 5.52 9.30 -14.14
N PRO A 141 5.08 9.39 -12.87
CA PRO A 141 3.69 9.20 -12.49
C PRO A 141 2.73 10.24 -13.12
N ALA A 142 3.14 11.49 -13.28
CA ALA A 142 2.28 12.50 -13.91
C ALA A 142 2.05 12.23 -15.41
N VAL A 143 3.06 11.72 -16.13
CA VAL A 143 2.92 11.33 -17.55
C VAL A 143 1.99 10.14 -17.67
N PHE A 144 2.16 9.16 -16.81
CA PHE A 144 1.33 7.97 -16.76
C PHE A 144 -0.14 8.31 -16.46
N LEU A 145 -0.42 9.10 -15.43
CA LEU A 145 -1.79 9.55 -15.13
C LEU A 145 -2.41 10.34 -16.29
N ARG A 146 -1.63 11.17 -16.99
CA ARG A 146 -2.10 11.89 -18.19
C ARG A 146 -2.50 10.93 -19.30
N SER A 147 -1.76 9.84 -19.53
CA SER A 147 -2.14 8.84 -20.54
C SER A 147 -3.43 8.10 -20.15
N LEU A 148 -3.67 7.90 -18.85
CA LEU A 148 -4.89 7.27 -18.35
C LEU A 148 -6.10 8.22 -18.34
N SER A 149 -5.90 9.54 -18.31
CA SER A 149 -7.03 10.48 -18.34
C SER A 149 -7.90 10.33 -19.60
N ALA A 150 -7.32 9.90 -20.73
CA ALA A 150 -8.05 9.57 -21.95
C ALA A 150 -8.94 8.32 -21.83
N LYS A 151 -8.78 7.52 -20.77
CA LYS A 151 -9.60 6.35 -20.49
C LYS A 151 -10.83 6.68 -19.65
N LEU A 152 -10.92 7.88 -19.09
CA LEU A 152 -12.08 8.32 -18.32
C LEU A 152 -13.21 8.75 -19.23
N GLN A 153 -14.44 8.33 -18.90
CA GLN A 153 -15.66 8.97 -19.40
C GLN A 153 -15.70 10.45 -18.93
N PRO A 154 -16.48 11.33 -19.54
CA PRO A 154 -16.57 12.74 -19.12
C PRO A 154 -16.86 12.96 -17.64
N ALA A 155 -17.69 12.09 -17.01
CA ALA A 155 -17.98 12.07 -15.58
C ALA A 155 -17.20 11.01 -14.82
N GLY A 156 -16.25 10.33 -15.46
CA GLY A 156 -15.47 9.24 -14.90
C GLY A 156 -14.52 9.70 -13.81
N GLN A 157 -14.17 8.80 -12.91
CA GLN A 157 -13.30 9.05 -11.79
C GLN A 157 -12.06 8.16 -11.86
N LEU A 158 -10.92 8.71 -11.44
CA LEU A 158 -9.69 7.99 -11.23
C LEU A 158 -9.49 7.82 -9.72
N LEU A 159 -9.44 6.58 -9.25
CA LEU A 159 -9.15 6.22 -7.86
C LEU A 159 -7.69 5.75 -7.76
N ILE A 160 -6.94 6.36 -6.86
CA ILE A 160 -5.53 6.05 -6.59
C ILE A 160 -5.37 5.71 -5.12
N GLU A 161 -4.69 4.61 -4.82
CA GLU A 161 -4.20 4.31 -3.47
C GLU A 161 -2.71 4.00 -3.53
N VAL A 162 -1.92 4.70 -2.72
CA VAL A 162 -0.46 4.56 -2.61
C VAL A 162 -0.03 4.63 -1.15
N PRO A 163 1.13 4.08 -0.76
CA PRO A 163 1.66 4.25 0.58
C PRO A 163 1.89 5.73 0.94
N ASP A 164 1.59 6.07 2.20
CA ASP A 164 1.89 7.37 2.79
C ASP A 164 3.24 7.32 3.51
N HIS A 165 4.32 7.70 2.84
CA HIS A 165 5.65 7.63 3.46
C HIS A 165 5.79 8.48 4.71
N GLN A 166 5.01 9.56 4.86
CA GLN A 166 5.06 10.42 6.05
C GLN A 166 4.49 9.73 7.30
N ARG A 167 3.59 8.75 7.13
CA ARG A 167 3.00 7.95 8.22
C ARG A 167 3.56 6.54 8.29
N ASN A 168 4.28 6.11 7.26
CA ASN A 168 4.88 4.78 7.14
C ASN A 168 6.36 4.87 6.73
N PRO A 169 7.30 5.04 7.67
CA PRO A 169 8.73 5.11 7.36
C PRO A 169 9.26 3.88 6.61
N PHE A 170 8.62 2.72 6.76
CA PHE A 170 9.01 1.49 6.09
C PHE A 170 8.81 1.54 4.57
N ASP A 171 8.01 2.45 4.05
CA ASP A 171 7.86 2.68 2.62
C ASP A 171 9.19 3.00 1.95
N LEU A 172 10.09 3.74 2.64
CA LEU A 172 11.42 4.09 2.13
C LEU A 172 12.33 2.87 1.88
N LEU A 173 12.01 1.72 2.50
CA LEU A 173 12.78 0.47 2.37
C LEU A 173 12.41 -0.34 1.12
N ILE A 174 11.29 -0.02 0.47
CA ILE A 174 10.79 -0.79 -0.67
C ILE A 174 11.58 -0.39 -1.92
N ALA A 175 12.31 -1.34 -2.48
CA ALA A 175 13.29 -1.07 -3.54
C ALA A 175 12.67 -0.59 -4.85
N ASP A 176 11.50 -1.11 -5.21
CA ASP A 176 10.79 -0.85 -6.46
C ASP A 176 9.78 0.31 -6.39
N HIS A 177 9.63 0.95 -5.21
CA HIS A 177 8.92 2.22 -5.12
C HIS A 177 9.79 3.35 -5.68
N SER A 178 9.54 3.73 -6.93
CA SER A 178 10.27 4.80 -7.61
C SER A 178 9.97 6.19 -7.02
N THR A 179 8.74 6.37 -6.49
CA THR A 179 8.27 7.61 -5.86
C THR A 179 7.60 7.29 -4.52
N HIS A 180 8.03 7.98 -3.46
CA HIS A 180 7.41 7.93 -2.14
C HIS A 180 6.45 9.11 -1.99
N PHE A 181 5.15 8.81 -1.87
CA PHE A 181 4.11 9.82 -1.88
C PHE A 181 3.82 10.40 -0.50
N SER A 182 3.68 11.73 -0.45
CA SER A 182 2.97 12.47 0.59
C SER A 182 1.67 13.05 0.01
N PRO A 183 0.71 13.51 0.83
CA PRO A 183 -0.53 14.12 0.31
C PRO A 183 -0.27 15.26 -0.68
N ALA A 184 0.70 16.09 -0.40
CA ALA A 184 1.04 17.23 -1.24
C ALA A 184 1.69 16.80 -2.57
N VAL A 185 2.56 15.79 -2.56
CA VAL A 185 3.16 15.21 -3.80
C VAL A 185 2.10 14.54 -4.65
N LEU A 186 1.23 13.73 -4.05
CA LEU A 186 0.15 13.05 -4.80
C LEU A 186 -0.79 14.07 -5.45
N ARG A 187 -1.23 15.09 -4.70
CA ARG A 187 -2.05 16.20 -5.23
C ARG A 187 -1.37 16.90 -6.42
N ARG A 188 -0.07 17.19 -6.31
CA ARG A 188 0.73 17.81 -7.38
C ARG A 188 0.78 16.93 -8.61
N VAL A 189 1.08 15.65 -8.47
CA VAL A 189 1.18 14.68 -9.58
C VAL A 189 -0.15 14.57 -10.32
N ILE A 190 -1.28 14.49 -9.61
CA ILE A 190 -2.63 14.46 -10.18
C ILE A 190 -2.89 15.75 -11.00
N ARG A 191 -2.59 16.93 -10.42
CA ARG A 191 -2.77 18.21 -11.13
C ARG A 191 -1.86 18.35 -12.34
N GLN A 192 -0.62 17.92 -12.28
CA GLN A 192 0.30 17.91 -13.43
C GLN A 192 -0.15 16.98 -14.54
N ALA A 193 -0.94 15.97 -14.24
CA ALA A 193 -1.59 15.12 -15.22
C ALA A 193 -2.81 15.79 -15.89
N GLY A 194 -3.22 17.00 -15.46
CA GLY A 194 -4.38 17.70 -15.96
C GLY A 194 -5.70 17.28 -15.32
N LEU A 195 -5.63 16.62 -14.16
CA LEU A 195 -6.80 16.14 -13.42
C LEU A 195 -7.09 17.02 -12.19
N GLN A 196 -8.35 17.05 -11.77
CA GLN A 196 -8.80 17.73 -10.56
C GLN A 196 -8.96 16.73 -9.43
N VAL A 197 -8.33 17.00 -8.28
CA VAL A 197 -8.51 16.20 -7.06
C VAL A 197 -9.90 16.45 -6.48
N LYS A 198 -10.70 15.40 -6.36
CA LYS A 198 -12.04 15.38 -5.72
C LYS A 198 -11.94 14.98 -4.25
N LEU A 199 -11.06 14.01 -3.94
CA LEU A 199 -10.85 13.45 -2.61
C LEU A 199 -9.37 13.20 -2.39
N LEU A 200 -8.88 13.42 -1.18
CA LEU A 200 -7.55 13.02 -0.75
C LEU A 200 -7.57 12.71 0.74
N GLU A 201 -7.50 11.43 1.09
CA GLU A 201 -7.69 10.92 2.45
C GLU A 201 -6.52 10.05 2.90
N ARG A 202 -6.25 10.07 4.22
CA ARG A 202 -5.17 9.31 4.90
C ARG A 202 -5.70 8.29 5.91
N THR A 203 -7.00 8.13 5.99
CA THR A 203 -7.67 7.41 7.09
C THR A 203 -8.52 6.24 6.63
N LEU A 204 -8.68 6.07 5.31
CA LEU A 204 -9.50 4.99 4.77
C LEU A 204 -8.83 3.63 5.02
N ILE A 205 -7.57 3.51 4.64
CA ILE A 205 -6.74 2.33 4.95
C ILE A 205 -5.52 2.81 5.75
N PRO A 206 -5.14 2.14 6.86
CA PRO A 206 -3.96 2.52 7.64
C PRO A 206 -2.69 2.54 6.80
N LYS A 207 -1.87 3.59 6.94
CA LYS A 207 -0.60 3.83 6.25
C LYS A 207 -0.71 4.19 4.76
N GLU A 208 -1.92 4.37 4.23
CA GLU A 208 -2.14 4.64 2.81
C GLU A 208 -2.70 6.04 2.58
N LEU A 209 -2.45 6.55 1.38
CA LEU A 209 -3.09 7.72 0.80
C LEU A 209 -4.09 7.24 -0.25
N THR A 210 -5.34 7.66 -0.11
CA THR A 210 -6.38 7.42 -1.11
C THR A 210 -6.78 8.74 -1.75
N ALA A 211 -6.74 8.83 -3.06
CA ALA A 211 -7.18 9.99 -3.81
C ALA A 211 -8.21 9.60 -4.88
N ALA A 212 -9.22 10.44 -5.06
CA ALA A 212 -10.08 10.41 -6.22
C ALA A 212 -9.88 11.68 -7.06
N ALA A 213 -9.80 11.53 -8.38
CA ALA A 213 -9.61 12.61 -9.31
C ALA A 213 -10.58 12.51 -10.49
N VAL A 214 -10.89 13.63 -11.11
CA VAL A 214 -11.83 13.75 -12.23
C VAL A 214 -11.22 14.61 -13.35
N LEU A 215 -11.78 14.49 -14.54
CA LEU A 215 -11.50 15.46 -15.61
C LEU A 215 -12.05 16.83 -15.18
N PRO A 216 -11.32 17.93 -15.39
CA PRO A 216 -11.80 19.26 -15.05
C PRO A 216 -12.98 19.66 -15.92
N VAL A 217 -14.05 20.17 -15.32
CA VAL A 217 -15.25 20.64 -16.05
C VAL A 217 -15.00 21.91 -16.86
N GLN A 218 -14.02 22.71 -16.44
CA GLN A 218 -13.50 23.91 -17.15
C GLN A 218 -11.99 23.95 -16.94
N SER A 219 -11.27 24.63 -17.84
CA SER A 219 -9.85 24.90 -17.65
C SER A 219 -9.68 25.69 -16.34
N LEU A 220 -9.32 24.97 -15.28
CA LEU A 220 -9.06 25.59 -13.98
C LEU A 220 -7.87 26.55 -14.16
N PRO A 221 -7.96 27.78 -13.62
CA PRO A 221 -6.77 28.57 -13.46
C PRO A 221 -5.80 27.74 -12.63
N HIS A 222 -4.54 27.69 -13.07
CA HIS A 222 -3.45 27.11 -12.29
C HIS A 222 -3.22 27.98 -11.04
N HIS A 223 -4.14 27.94 -10.10
CA HIS A 223 -3.85 28.38 -8.76
C HIS A 223 -2.92 27.35 -8.18
N ASP A 224 -1.63 27.64 -8.28
CA ASP A 224 -0.56 26.98 -7.56
C ASP A 224 -0.72 27.23 -6.05
N ASP A 225 -1.67 26.55 -5.45
CA ASP A 225 -1.73 26.37 -4.00
C ASP A 225 -0.65 25.34 -3.58
N LEU A 226 0.53 25.49 -4.22
CA LEU A 226 1.72 24.66 -4.01
C LEU A 226 2.61 25.24 -2.92
N THR A 227 2.07 26.13 -2.10
CA THR A 227 2.81 26.88 -1.07
C THR A 227 3.35 26.04 0.08
N SER A 228 3.15 24.71 0.08
CA SER A 228 3.54 23.87 1.20
C SER A 228 4.60 22.80 0.92
N LEU A 229 5.17 22.75 -0.30
CA LEU A 229 6.21 21.75 -0.61
C LEU A 229 7.58 22.42 -0.73
N SER A 230 8.24 22.57 0.40
CA SER A 230 9.66 22.91 0.42
C SER A 230 10.49 21.64 0.22
N PRO A 231 11.49 21.63 -0.69
CA PRO A 231 12.47 20.55 -0.75
C PRO A 231 13.22 20.35 0.57
N ALA A 232 13.39 21.40 1.35
CA ALA A 232 14.02 21.34 2.68
C ALA A 232 13.14 20.53 3.64
N ASP A 233 11.82 20.74 3.65
CA ASP A 233 10.88 19.99 4.50
C ASP A 233 10.84 18.50 4.10
N ALA A 234 10.83 18.21 2.79
CA ALA A 234 10.88 16.83 2.29
C ALA A 234 12.19 16.13 2.71
N LEU A 235 13.33 16.81 2.63
CA LEU A 235 14.61 16.28 3.09
C LEU A 235 14.61 16.06 4.60
N GLN A 236 14.05 16.98 5.37
CA GLN A 236 13.93 16.85 6.81
C GLN A 236 13.05 15.64 7.19
N ASP A 237 11.90 15.45 6.52
CA ASP A 237 11.01 14.31 6.74
C ASP A 237 11.73 12.99 6.48
N VAL A 238 12.41 12.85 5.34
CA VAL A 238 13.18 11.65 5.01
C VAL A 238 14.30 11.40 6.03
N THR A 239 15.02 12.45 6.41
CA THR A 239 16.10 12.33 7.41
C THR A 239 15.56 11.84 8.75
N ARG A 240 14.43 12.38 9.22
CA ARG A 240 13.75 11.90 10.45
C ARG A 240 13.37 10.43 10.35
N HIS A 241 12.81 10.00 9.22
CA HIS A 241 12.42 8.61 9.02
C HIS A 241 13.62 7.66 9.01
N ILE A 242 14.72 8.03 8.32
CA ILE A 242 15.95 7.25 8.32
C ILE A 242 16.54 7.14 9.72
N ASN A 243 16.59 8.24 10.47
CA ASN A 243 17.07 8.24 11.84
C ASN A 243 16.17 7.41 12.77
N TRP A 244 14.86 7.50 12.59
CA TRP A 244 13.90 6.68 13.32
C TRP A 244 14.11 5.18 13.04
N LEU A 245 14.27 4.79 11.76
CA LEU A 245 14.54 3.39 11.38
C LEU A 245 15.86 2.89 11.98
N ARG A 246 16.92 3.71 11.98
CA ARG A 246 18.21 3.35 12.61
C ARG A 246 18.04 3.14 14.11
N ARG A 247 17.40 4.09 14.81
CA ARG A 247 17.13 3.98 16.24
C ARG A 247 16.29 2.75 16.55
N PHE A 248 15.26 2.47 15.76
CA PHE A 248 14.44 1.26 15.93
C PHE A 248 15.27 -0.02 15.77
N ALA A 249 16.13 -0.09 14.75
CA ALA A 249 17.04 -1.22 14.57
C ALA A 249 17.97 -1.43 15.79
N ASP A 250 18.52 -0.35 16.35
CA ASP A 250 19.45 -0.41 17.49
C ASP A 250 18.74 -0.82 18.78
N GLU A 251 17.56 -0.27 19.06
CA GLU A 251 16.74 -0.67 20.21
C GLU A 251 16.28 -2.13 20.09
N ALA A 252 15.84 -2.56 18.89
CA ALA A 252 15.46 -3.95 18.66
C ALA A 252 16.64 -4.92 18.85
N ARG A 253 17.85 -4.59 18.39
CA ARG A 253 19.06 -5.38 18.66
C ARG A 253 19.39 -5.44 20.15
N ALA A 254 19.17 -4.35 20.89
CA ALA A 254 19.38 -4.33 22.33
C ALA A 254 18.43 -5.30 23.05
N HIS A 255 17.16 -5.35 22.63
CA HIS A 255 16.19 -6.31 23.17
C HIS A 255 16.52 -7.77 22.84
N ALA A 256 17.05 -8.04 21.63
CA ALA A 256 17.38 -9.39 21.18
C ALA A 256 18.79 -9.85 21.61
N ARG A 257 19.54 -9.04 22.40
CA ARG A 257 20.96 -9.30 22.71
C ARG A 257 21.18 -10.58 23.53
N HIS A 258 20.31 -10.85 24.48
CA HIS A 258 20.48 -11.97 25.43
C HIS A 258 19.51 -13.11 25.16
N ASP A 259 18.27 -12.77 24.81
CA ASP A 259 17.21 -13.73 24.52
C ASP A 259 16.53 -13.39 23.19
N PRO A 260 16.24 -14.39 22.34
CA PRO A 260 15.50 -14.16 21.11
C PRO A 260 14.12 -13.55 21.39
N VAL A 261 13.67 -12.67 20.49
CA VAL A 261 12.39 -11.97 20.57
C VAL A 261 11.41 -12.47 19.51
N GLY A 262 10.12 -12.29 19.74
CA GLY A 262 9.11 -12.36 18.70
C GLY A 262 9.05 -11.05 17.90
N VAL A 263 8.59 -11.12 16.64
CA VAL A 263 8.34 -9.95 15.79
C VAL A 263 6.90 -9.98 15.30
N PHE A 264 6.15 -8.90 15.55
CA PHE A 264 4.78 -8.76 15.07
C PHE A 264 4.75 -8.17 13.65
N GLY A 265 4.06 -8.87 12.75
CA GLY A 265 3.88 -8.52 11.34
C GLY A 265 4.81 -9.29 10.41
N THR A 266 4.25 -9.78 9.30
CA THR A 266 4.95 -10.55 8.26
C THR A 266 4.95 -9.83 6.90
N SER A 267 4.96 -8.50 6.94
CA SER A 267 5.09 -7.62 5.77
C SER A 267 6.51 -7.01 5.69
N ILE A 268 6.68 -5.99 4.88
CA ILE A 268 7.98 -5.30 4.66
C ILE A 268 8.67 -4.92 5.98
N ALA A 269 7.94 -4.38 6.96
CA ALA A 269 8.51 -4.01 8.25
C ALA A 269 9.02 -5.25 9.02
N GLY A 270 8.24 -6.34 9.03
CA GLY A 270 8.66 -7.61 9.63
C GLY A 270 9.85 -8.23 8.89
N THR A 271 9.87 -8.17 7.56
CA THR A 271 11.01 -8.62 6.74
C THR A 271 12.29 -7.85 7.11
N TRP A 272 12.19 -6.52 7.15
CA TRP A 272 13.32 -5.66 7.49
C TRP A 272 13.83 -5.92 8.91
N LEU A 273 12.91 -6.01 9.87
CA LEU A 273 13.30 -6.25 11.27
C LEU A 273 13.84 -7.66 11.46
N GLY A 274 13.23 -8.67 10.83
CA GLY A 274 13.72 -10.04 10.81
C GLY A 274 15.12 -10.17 10.24
N ALA A 275 15.39 -9.50 9.11
CA ALA A 275 16.74 -9.44 8.53
C ALA A 275 17.74 -8.68 9.42
N THR A 276 17.28 -7.65 10.14
CA THR A 276 18.10 -6.86 11.08
C THR A 276 18.53 -7.66 12.30
N LEU A 277 17.67 -8.54 12.81
CA LEU A 277 17.88 -9.32 14.02
C LEU A 277 18.44 -10.72 13.75
N GLY A 278 18.22 -11.29 12.56
CA GLY A 278 18.71 -12.61 12.19
C GLY A 278 18.26 -13.70 13.18
N ASP A 279 19.22 -14.41 13.78
CA ASP A 279 18.96 -15.46 14.76
C ASP A 279 18.35 -14.95 16.07
N GLY A 280 18.36 -13.64 16.32
CA GLY A 280 17.67 -13.00 17.43
C GLY A 280 16.14 -13.04 17.32
N VAL A 281 15.58 -13.54 16.21
CA VAL A 281 14.13 -13.76 16.06
C VAL A 281 13.79 -15.20 16.37
N ALA A 282 12.91 -15.41 17.37
CA ALA A 282 12.40 -16.74 17.71
C ALA A 282 11.22 -17.15 16.81
N TYR A 283 10.28 -16.25 16.59
CA TYR A 283 9.06 -16.47 15.81
C TYR A 283 8.48 -15.12 15.34
N PHE A 284 7.57 -15.18 14.37
CA PHE A 284 6.74 -14.04 14.01
C PHE A 284 5.34 -14.19 14.60
N VAL A 285 4.66 -13.06 14.78
CA VAL A 285 3.26 -13.02 15.21
C VAL A 285 2.47 -12.22 14.16
N ASP A 286 1.35 -12.76 13.69
CA ASP A 286 0.47 -12.07 12.76
C ASP A 286 -0.99 -12.36 13.10
N GLU A 287 -1.89 -11.40 12.90
CA GLU A 287 -3.32 -11.59 13.11
C GLU A 287 -4.01 -12.26 11.92
N ASP A 288 -3.40 -12.17 10.73
CA ASP A 288 -3.91 -12.79 9.52
C ASP A 288 -3.66 -14.31 9.55
N THR A 289 -4.72 -15.06 9.79
CA THR A 289 -4.66 -16.53 9.89
C THR A 289 -4.13 -17.20 8.62
N SER A 290 -4.29 -16.58 7.46
CA SER A 290 -3.75 -17.11 6.19
C SER A 290 -2.22 -17.13 6.14
N ARG A 291 -1.56 -16.43 7.07
CA ARG A 291 -0.10 -16.35 7.17
C ARG A 291 0.51 -17.38 8.11
N HIS A 292 -0.30 -18.06 8.92
CA HIS A 292 0.16 -19.04 9.89
C HIS A 292 0.55 -20.38 9.25
N GLU A 293 0.05 -20.68 8.07
CA GLU A 293 0.26 -21.97 7.39
C GLU A 293 1.70 -22.17 6.87
N ARG A 294 2.48 -21.09 6.79
CA ARG A 294 3.82 -21.10 6.22
C ARG A 294 4.83 -20.39 7.12
N PRO A 295 6.05 -20.91 7.23
CA PRO A 295 7.10 -20.20 7.92
C PRO A 295 7.43 -18.88 7.18
N PHE A 296 7.74 -17.86 7.95
CA PHE A 296 8.22 -16.59 7.42
C PHE A 296 9.70 -16.42 7.77
N MET A 297 10.56 -16.21 6.77
CA MET A 297 12.02 -16.15 6.92
C MET A 297 12.59 -17.36 7.72
N GLY A 298 12.03 -18.55 7.50
CA GLY A 298 12.44 -19.78 8.16
C GLY A 298 11.98 -19.94 9.63
N LYS A 299 11.17 -18.99 10.14
CA LYS A 299 10.63 -19.03 11.51
C LYS A 299 9.12 -19.25 11.49
N PRO A 300 8.53 -19.87 12.56
CA PRO A 300 7.08 -20.05 12.64
C PRO A 300 6.35 -18.70 12.72
N VAL A 301 5.11 -18.66 12.20
CA VAL A 301 4.19 -17.53 12.36
C VAL A 301 3.05 -17.97 13.29
N LEU A 302 2.87 -17.24 14.39
CA LEU A 302 1.92 -17.57 15.47
C LEU A 302 0.77 -16.57 15.48
N ALA A 303 -0.41 -17.02 15.91
CA ALA A 303 -1.49 -16.11 16.26
C ALA A 303 -1.18 -15.35 17.58
N PRO A 304 -1.67 -14.11 17.75
CA PRO A 304 -1.52 -13.39 19.03
C PRO A 304 -2.14 -14.14 20.23
N THR A 305 -3.10 -15.02 19.96
CA THR A 305 -3.75 -15.85 21.00
C THR A 305 -2.99 -17.11 21.36
N ASP A 306 -1.99 -17.51 20.59
CA ASP A 306 -1.21 -18.71 20.84
C ASP A 306 -0.40 -18.59 22.11
N ARG A 307 -0.42 -19.66 22.92
CA ARG A 307 0.38 -19.70 24.15
C ARG A 307 1.89 -19.56 23.87
N ALA A 308 2.35 -20.06 22.73
CA ALA A 308 3.74 -19.98 22.32
C ALA A 308 4.17 -18.52 22.03
N ALA A 309 3.26 -17.64 21.62
CA ALA A 309 3.54 -16.22 21.40
C ALA A 309 3.86 -15.44 22.69
N ARG A 310 3.69 -16.04 23.87
CA ARG A 310 3.99 -15.45 25.18
C ARG A 310 5.36 -15.87 25.72
N GLN A 311 6.12 -16.68 24.99
CA GLN A 311 7.40 -17.21 25.45
C GLN A 311 8.54 -16.20 25.38
N ALA A 312 8.39 -15.16 24.58
CA ALA A 312 9.34 -14.06 24.46
C ALA A 312 8.61 -12.72 24.36
N LYS A 313 9.34 -11.62 24.57
CA LYS A 313 8.85 -10.28 24.27
C LYS A 313 8.65 -10.15 22.75
N VAL A 314 7.61 -9.44 22.33
CA VAL A 314 7.28 -9.29 20.91
C VAL A 314 7.43 -7.83 20.48
N ILE A 315 8.32 -7.57 19.54
CA ILE A 315 8.55 -6.23 18.96
C ILE A 315 7.52 -5.98 17.87
N LEU A 316 6.79 -4.88 17.95
CA LEU A 316 5.81 -4.47 16.94
C LEU A 316 6.50 -3.80 15.74
N ALA A 317 6.65 -4.52 14.62
CA ALA A 317 7.20 -4.00 13.37
C ALA A 317 6.17 -3.14 12.62
N LEU A 318 5.78 -2.02 13.22
CA LEU A 318 4.77 -1.08 12.74
C LEU A 318 5.22 0.36 12.99
N PRO A 319 4.70 1.37 12.29
CA PRO A 319 4.85 2.76 12.74
C PRO A 319 4.33 2.94 14.16
N HIS A 320 4.98 3.77 14.97
CA HIS A 320 4.69 3.91 16.41
C HIS A 320 3.21 4.14 16.72
N TRP A 321 2.56 5.03 15.98
CA TRP A 321 1.13 5.34 16.17
C TRP A 321 0.22 4.13 15.98
N LEU A 322 0.55 3.26 15.01
CA LEU A 322 -0.23 2.04 14.74
C LEU A 322 0.14 0.93 15.74
N ALA A 323 1.41 0.81 16.09
CA ALA A 323 1.90 -0.13 17.10
C ALA A 323 1.21 0.08 18.45
N THR A 324 1.04 1.34 18.87
CA THR A 324 0.32 1.69 20.10
C THR A 324 -1.14 1.23 20.07
N GLN A 325 -1.84 1.43 18.95
CA GLN A 325 -3.23 0.99 18.81
C GLN A 325 -3.35 -0.54 18.84
N VAL A 326 -2.44 -1.25 18.16
CA VAL A 326 -2.40 -2.72 18.14
C VAL A 326 -2.09 -3.26 19.52
N ALA A 327 -1.07 -2.74 20.21
CA ALA A 327 -0.71 -3.16 21.58
C ALA A 327 -1.87 -2.97 22.57
N THR A 328 -2.55 -1.82 22.51
CA THR A 328 -3.72 -1.54 23.34
C THR A 328 -4.85 -2.54 23.08
N ARG A 329 -5.14 -2.82 21.81
CA ARG A 329 -6.21 -3.78 21.45
C ARG A 329 -5.88 -5.23 21.85
N LEU A 330 -4.61 -5.61 21.77
CA LEU A 330 -4.15 -6.97 22.07
C LEU A 330 -3.61 -7.12 23.51
N GLN A 331 -3.86 -6.18 24.42
CA GLN A 331 -3.35 -6.19 25.79
C GLN A 331 -3.74 -7.46 26.58
N ASP A 332 -4.93 -8.00 26.33
CA ASP A 332 -5.46 -9.18 27.03
C ASP A 332 -4.87 -10.51 26.54
N THR A 333 -4.01 -10.48 25.51
CA THR A 333 -3.34 -11.70 24.99
C THR A 333 -2.28 -12.25 25.94
N GLY A 334 -1.80 -11.45 26.89
CA GLY A 334 -0.73 -11.78 27.81
C GLY A 334 0.68 -11.77 27.18
N ILE A 335 0.81 -11.21 25.97
CA ILE A 335 2.10 -10.98 25.31
C ILE A 335 2.72 -9.70 25.89
N GLU A 336 4.02 -9.73 26.18
CA GLU A 336 4.80 -8.52 26.50
C GLU A 336 5.19 -7.82 25.22
N TRP A 337 4.47 -6.74 24.89
CA TRP A 337 4.68 -5.96 23.68
C TRP A 337 5.80 -4.94 23.84
N ILE A 338 6.72 -4.89 22.87
CA ILE A 338 7.74 -3.84 22.74
C ILE A 338 7.30 -2.91 21.63
N LEU A 339 7.04 -1.66 21.97
CA LEU A 339 6.70 -0.61 21.01
C LEU A 339 7.96 -0.12 20.27
N PRO A 340 7.87 0.24 18.99
CA PRO A 340 8.94 0.93 18.30
C PRO A 340 9.15 2.32 18.93
N PRO A 341 10.32 2.97 18.71
CA PRO A 341 10.59 4.30 19.25
C PRO A 341 9.48 5.30 18.93
N ALA A 342 9.19 6.20 19.86
CA ALA A 342 8.31 7.33 19.58
C ALA A 342 8.93 8.23 18.50
N PRO A 343 8.12 8.89 17.65
CA PRO A 343 8.63 9.90 16.73
C PRO A 343 9.34 11.01 17.50
N GLU A 344 10.39 11.58 16.90
CA GLU A 344 11.03 12.78 17.47
C GLU A 344 10.03 13.94 17.47
N SER A 345 9.95 14.66 18.59
CA SER A 345 9.18 15.90 18.68
C SER A 345 9.74 16.89 17.65
N VAL A 346 8.83 17.56 16.93
CA VAL A 346 9.16 18.62 15.95
C VAL A 346 9.61 19.88 16.68
#